data_fbb84ac04cfd1e2fd99ee3dbc1d9b084
#
_entry.id   fbb84ac04cfd1e2fd99ee3dbc1d9b084
#
_cell.length_a   1.000
_cell.length_b   1.000
_cell.length_c   1.000
_cell.angle_alpha   90.00
_cell.angle_beta   90.00
_cell.angle_gamma   90.00
#
_symmetry.space_group_name_H-M   'P 1'
#
loop_
_entity.id
_entity.type
_entity.pdbx_description
1 polymer ?
#
loop_
_entity_poly.entity_id
_entity_poly.type
_entity_poly.pdbx_seq_one_letter_code
_entity_poly.pdbx_strand_id
1 'polypeptide(L)'
;MSTERQKLLEERLQPLQPTHLDIIDESHLHAGHEGSKSGASHFRLHIWTPQFTGLSTVARHRLVYDRVHDLMPYPIHALAIVAKENFPS
;
A
#
# COMPACT_ATOMS: atom_id res chain seq x y z
N MET A 1 -10.23 7.92 11.55
CA MET A 1 -9.69 6.71 12.22
C MET A 1 -9.17 5.73 11.20
N SER A 2 -8.06 5.08 11.51
CA SER A 2 -7.54 4.01 10.66
C SER A 2 -8.41 2.77 10.80
N THR A 3 -8.68 2.10 9.67
CA THR A 3 -9.32 0.80 9.69
C THR A 3 -8.30 -0.25 10.07
N GLU A 4 -8.78 -1.44 10.43
CA GLU A 4 -7.88 -2.57 10.71
C GLU A 4 -7.03 -2.92 9.51
N ARG A 5 -7.58 -2.80 8.31
CA ARG A 5 -6.84 -3.08 7.08
C ARG A 5 -5.73 -2.09 6.84
N GLN A 6 -5.98 -0.81 7.14
CA GLN A 6 -4.93 0.21 7.07
C GLN A 6 -3.82 -0.10 8.07
N LYS A 7 -4.18 -0.51 9.28
CA LYS A 7 -3.20 -0.88 10.30
C LYS A 7 -2.37 -2.07 9.88
N LEU A 8 -2.99 -3.07 9.25
CA LEU A 8 -2.25 -4.22 8.72
C LEU A 8 -1.21 -3.78 7.70
N LEU A 9 -1.60 -2.89 6.78
CA LEU A 9 -0.65 -2.35 5.80
C LEU A 9 0.49 -1.61 6.48
N GLU A 10 0.18 -0.76 7.46
CA GLU A 10 1.19 -0.03 8.20
C GLU A 10 2.19 -0.98 8.86
N GLU A 11 1.69 -2.00 9.54
CA GLU A 11 2.54 -2.96 10.24
C GLU A 11 3.43 -3.73 9.27
N ARG A 12 2.88 -4.18 8.15
CA ARG A 12 3.62 -4.96 7.18
C ARG A 12 4.71 -4.14 6.48
N LEU A 13 4.55 -2.82 6.43
CA LEU A 13 5.49 -1.94 5.75
C LEU A 13 6.56 -1.37 6.68
N GLN A 14 6.45 -1.58 8.00
CA GLN A 14 7.45 -1.09 8.94
C GLN A 14 8.88 -1.57 8.66
N PRO A 15 9.11 -2.82 8.23
CA PRO A 15 10.46 -3.26 7.91
C PRO A 15 11.14 -2.46 6.81
N LEU A 16 10.38 -1.74 5.98
CA LEU A 16 10.95 -0.86 4.97
C LEU A 16 11.40 0.48 5.56
N GLN A 17 11.11 0.72 6.83
CA GLN A 17 11.50 1.92 7.57
C GLN A 17 11.10 3.21 6.85
N PRO A 18 9.81 3.38 6.54
CA PRO A 18 9.36 4.56 5.82
C PRO A 18 9.55 5.82 6.66
N THR A 19 10.03 6.88 6.01
CA THR A 19 10.11 8.20 6.63
C THR A 19 8.76 8.88 6.59
N HIS A 20 7.91 8.49 5.63
CA HIS A 20 6.55 8.97 5.54
C HIS A 20 5.70 7.91 4.85
N LEU A 21 4.47 7.76 5.29
CA LEU A 21 3.57 6.75 4.76
C LEU A 21 2.13 7.26 4.80
N ASP A 22 1.49 7.32 3.63
CA ASP A 22 0.07 7.65 3.50
C ASP A 22 -0.67 6.45 2.93
N ILE A 23 -1.73 6.05 3.60
CA ILE A 23 -2.58 4.95 3.14
C ILE A 23 -3.98 5.51 2.99
N ILE A 24 -4.50 5.49 1.77
CA ILE A 24 -5.77 6.09 1.41
C ILE A 24 -6.74 4.98 1.02
N ASP A 25 -7.87 4.91 1.70
CA ASP A 25 -8.92 3.95 1.38
C ASP A 25 -9.76 4.51 0.24
N GLU A 26 -9.69 3.85 -0.92
CA GLU A 26 -10.43 4.24 -2.10
C GLU A 26 -11.58 3.29 -2.41
N SER A 27 -11.98 2.46 -1.46
CA SER A 27 -13.02 1.46 -1.68
C SER A 27 -14.33 2.08 -2.17
N HIS A 28 -14.65 3.29 -1.71
CA HIS A 28 -15.87 3.97 -2.13
C HIS A 28 -15.87 4.36 -3.61
N LEU A 29 -14.68 4.51 -4.21
CA LEU A 29 -14.57 4.82 -5.63
C LEU A 29 -14.86 3.62 -6.52
N HIS A 30 -14.91 2.44 -5.94
CA HIS A 30 -15.09 1.18 -6.64
C HIS A 30 -16.40 0.48 -6.26
N ALA A 31 -17.32 1.21 -5.62
CA ALA A 31 -18.60 0.66 -5.20
C ALA A 31 -19.35 0.10 -6.41
N GLY A 32 -19.81 -1.14 -6.29
CA GLY A 32 -20.50 -1.82 -7.38
C GLY A 32 -19.60 -2.71 -8.24
N HIS A 33 -18.28 -2.61 -8.11
CA HIS A 33 -17.35 -3.49 -8.80
C HIS A 33 -17.29 -4.86 -8.12
N GLU A 34 -16.85 -5.87 -8.85
CA GLU A 34 -16.75 -7.23 -8.30
C GLU A 34 -15.94 -7.29 -7.03
N GLY A 35 -14.80 -6.60 -6.99
CA GLY A 35 -13.95 -6.58 -5.80
C GLY A 35 -14.65 -6.01 -4.58
N SER A 36 -15.51 -4.99 -4.78
CA SER A 36 -16.28 -4.39 -3.69
C SER A 36 -17.33 -5.36 -3.15
N LYS A 37 -17.93 -6.14 -4.03
CA LYS A 37 -18.99 -7.08 -3.66
C LYS A 37 -18.49 -8.17 -2.73
N SER A 38 -17.22 -8.53 -2.81
CA SER A 38 -16.65 -9.55 -1.93
C SER A 38 -16.24 -9.00 -0.57
N GLY A 39 -16.40 -7.69 -0.34
CA GLY A 39 -15.99 -7.04 0.88
C GLY A 39 -14.51 -6.68 0.93
N ALA A 40 -13.77 -6.94 -0.14
CA ALA A 40 -12.36 -6.57 -0.21
C ALA A 40 -12.21 -5.07 -0.44
N SER A 41 -11.08 -4.53 -0.02
CA SER A 41 -10.82 -3.09 -0.05
C SER A 41 -9.87 -2.72 -1.18
N HIS A 42 -9.97 -1.45 -1.60
CA HIS A 42 -9.08 -0.85 -2.58
C HIS A 42 -8.33 0.29 -1.90
N PHE A 43 -7.01 0.24 -1.92
CA PHE A 43 -6.18 1.24 -1.26
C PHE A 43 -5.20 1.86 -2.22
N ARG A 44 -4.83 3.11 -1.92
CA ARG A 44 -3.71 3.80 -2.54
C ARG A 44 -2.66 4.02 -1.47
N LEU A 45 -1.43 3.66 -1.79
CA LEU A 45 -0.31 3.71 -0.86
C LEU A 45 0.74 4.67 -1.39
N HIS A 46 1.10 5.67 -0.60
CA HIS A 46 2.25 6.53 -0.87
C HIS A 46 3.29 6.24 0.21
N ILE A 47 4.46 5.77 -0.19
CA ILE A 47 5.50 5.41 0.76
C ILE A 47 6.83 6.05 0.36
N TRP A 48 7.49 6.67 1.33
CA TRP A 48 8.79 7.30 1.17
C TRP A 48 9.79 6.62 2.09
N THR A 49 10.86 6.09 1.51
CA THR A 49 11.94 5.50 2.31
C THR A 49 13.26 5.58 1.57
N PRO A 50 14.37 5.88 2.29
CA PRO A 50 15.69 5.86 1.67
C PRO A 50 16.11 4.49 1.15
N GLN A 51 15.44 3.41 1.57
CA GLN A 51 15.71 2.08 1.04
C GLN A 51 15.40 1.96 -0.45
N PHE A 52 14.64 2.89 -1.00
CA PHE A 52 14.33 2.90 -2.44
C PHE A 52 15.42 3.56 -3.27
N THR A 53 16.43 4.19 -2.65
CA THR A 53 17.49 4.88 -3.36
C THR A 53 18.23 3.93 -4.31
N GLY A 54 18.35 4.34 -5.56
CA GLY A 54 19.03 3.53 -6.57
C GLY A 54 18.19 2.42 -7.18
N LEU A 55 16.97 2.22 -6.71
CA LEU A 55 16.09 1.16 -7.23
C LEU A 55 15.18 1.70 -8.33
N SER A 56 14.95 0.85 -9.33
CA SER A 56 13.96 1.15 -10.37
C SER A 56 12.55 1.16 -9.77
N THR A 57 11.60 1.71 -10.52
CA THR A 57 10.20 1.70 -10.10
C THR A 57 9.70 0.27 -9.85
N VAL A 58 10.08 -0.67 -10.73
CA VAL A 58 9.68 -2.06 -10.58
C VAL A 58 10.26 -2.66 -9.31
N ALA A 59 11.54 -2.41 -9.03
CA ALA A 59 12.17 -2.95 -7.83
C ALA A 59 11.54 -2.39 -6.55
N ARG A 60 11.18 -1.11 -6.54
CA ARG A 60 10.50 -0.48 -5.41
C ARG A 60 9.14 -1.13 -5.17
N HIS A 61 8.37 -1.35 -6.23
CA HIS A 61 7.07 -2.00 -6.12
C HIS A 61 7.20 -3.43 -5.60
N ARG A 62 8.23 -4.16 -6.02
CA ARG A 62 8.47 -5.51 -5.53
C ARG A 62 8.75 -5.54 -4.03
N LEU A 63 9.54 -4.59 -3.54
CA LEU A 63 9.80 -4.50 -2.10
C LEU A 63 8.51 -4.30 -1.31
N VAL A 64 7.64 -3.44 -1.81
CA VAL A 64 6.35 -3.20 -1.16
C VAL A 64 5.48 -4.43 -1.22
N TYR A 65 5.34 -5.03 -2.41
CA TYR A 65 4.50 -6.21 -2.59
C TYR A 65 4.97 -7.40 -1.75
N ASP A 66 6.28 -7.58 -1.61
CA ASP A 66 6.82 -8.67 -0.80
C ASP A 66 6.36 -8.58 0.66
N ARG A 67 6.06 -7.36 1.13
CA ARG A 67 5.60 -7.17 2.51
C ARG A 67 4.11 -7.41 2.68
N VAL A 68 3.31 -7.27 1.63
CA VAL A 68 1.85 -7.25 1.75
C VAL A 68 1.11 -8.26 0.87
N HIS A 69 1.83 -9.06 0.07
CA HIS A 69 1.19 -9.92 -0.91
C HIS A 69 0.23 -10.95 -0.29
N ASP A 70 0.47 -11.36 0.94
CA ASP A 70 -0.39 -12.31 1.62
C ASP A 70 -1.73 -11.70 2.06
N LEU A 71 -1.86 -10.38 1.97
CA LEU A 71 -3.12 -9.70 2.25
C LEU A 71 -4.02 -9.59 1.01
N MET A 72 -3.54 -10.06 -0.12
CA MET A 72 -4.27 -9.95 -1.40
C MET A 72 -4.60 -11.34 -1.92
N PRO A 73 -5.73 -11.52 -2.59
CA PRO A 73 -6.73 -10.49 -2.95
C PRO A 73 -7.74 -10.15 -1.86
N TYR A 74 -7.63 -10.74 -0.71
CA TYR A 74 -8.51 -10.46 0.42
C TYR A 74 -7.69 -10.50 1.71
N PRO A 75 -7.85 -9.51 2.63
CA PRO A 75 -8.89 -8.46 2.66
C PRO A 75 -8.64 -7.27 1.73
N ILE A 76 -7.52 -7.24 1.00
CA ILE A 76 -7.20 -6.16 0.08
C ILE A 76 -7.29 -6.68 -1.34
N HIS A 77 -8.21 -6.09 -2.13
CA HIS A 77 -8.42 -6.52 -3.50
C HIS A 77 -7.42 -5.86 -4.47
N ALA A 78 -7.18 -4.58 -4.28
CA ALA A 78 -6.28 -3.83 -5.15
C ALA A 78 -5.48 -2.82 -4.33
N LEU A 79 -4.23 -2.61 -4.74
CA LEU A 79 -3.33 -1.69 -4.07
C LEU A 79 -2.54 -0.91 -5.13
N ALA A 80 -2.79 0.40 -5.21
CA ALA A 80 -2.00 1.30 -6.04
C ALA A 80 -0.83 1.80 -5.22
N ILE A 81 0.39 1.71 -5.76
CA ILE A 81 1.60 2.01 -5.03
C ILE A 81 2.34 3.19 -5.67
N VAL A 82 2.66 4.21 -4.88
CA VAL A 82 3.57 5.29 -5.25
C VAL A 82 4.75 5.22 -4.29
N ALA A 83 5.91 4.82 -4.80
CA ALA A 83 7.12 4.57 -4.01
C ALA A 83 8.19 5.61 -4.33
N LYS A 84 8.59 6.38 -3.34
CA LYS A 84 9.54 7.48 -3.48
C LYS A 84 10.70 7.30 -2.51
N GLU A 85 11.90 7.77 -2.90
CA GLU A 85 13.08 7.62 -2.02
C GLU A 85 13.12 8.69 -0.91
N ASN A 86 12.63 9.88 -1.17
CA ASN A 86 12.67 10.98 -0.17
C ASN A 86 11.34 11.70 -0.12
N PHE A 87 10.91 12.02 1.09
CA PHE A 87 9.73 12.85 1.26
C PHE A 87 10.08 14.29 0.88
N PRO A 88 9.23 14.95 0.08
CA PRO A 88 9.49 16.35 -0.28
C PRO A 88 9.46 17.22 0.95
N SER A 89 10.45 18.09 1.07
CA SER A 89 10.56 19.04 2.18
C SER A 89 10.22 20.45 1.76
#